data_3dc14f570dc7c1147f81bfaac6cbe26b
#
_entry.id   3dc14f570dc7c1147f81bfaac6cbe26b
#
_cell.length_a   1.000
_cell.length_b   1.000
_cell.length_c   1.000
_cell.angle_alpha   90.00
_cell.angle_beta   90.00
_cell.angle_gamma   90.00
#
_symmetry.space_group_name_H-M   'P 1'
#
loop_
_entity.id
_entity.type
_entity.pdbx_description
1 polymer ?
#
loop_
_entity_poly.entity_id
_entity_poly.type
_entity_poly.pdbx_seq_one_letter_code
_entity_poly.pdbx_strand_id
1 'polypeptide(L)'
;TEVLELNDTNDAGIGLKSVIRSPYELTVNELYKEGSNSDCFMVALDANGNTLPYNESTGNCNNFAIQDRDISTVDIYFLDYLQYMDELKGQQNFNNPTKEDGQKWKKLLEENAKYHKTLHFDSDNAKN
;
A
#
# COMPACT_ATOMS: atom_id res chain seq x y z
N THR A 1 14.16 6.80 -10.83
CA THR A 1 13.95 5.78 -9.79
C THR A 1 14.34 6.33 -8.43
N GLU A 2 13.48 6.15 -7.46
CA GLU A 2 13.72 6.57 -6.08
C GLU A 2 13.58 5.36 -5.18
N VAL A 3 14.50 5.20 -4.23
CA VAL A 3 14.50 4.07 -3.30
C VAL A 3 14.39 4.61 -1.87
N LEU A 4 13.41 4.09 -1.13
CA LEU A 4 13.25 4.36 0.29
C LEU A 4 13.64 3.10 1.07
N GLU A 5 14.76 3.17 1.79
CA GLU A 5 15.21 2.09 2.67
C GLU A 5 14.59 2.32 4.04
N LEU A 6 13.67 1.47 4.45
CA LEU A 6 12.89 1.68 5.65
C LEU A 6 13.29 0.77 6.81
N ASN A 7 13.34 -0.53 6.58
CA ASN A 7 13.65 -1.54 7.60
C ASN A 7 12.84 -1.30 8.87
N ASP A 8 11.54 -1.09 8.69
CA ASP A 8 10.61 -0.68 9.72
C ASP A 8 9.59 -1.78 10.00
N THR A 9 9.47 -2.18 11.27
CA THR A 9 8.44 -3.13 11.69
C THR A 9 7.75 -2.60 12.93
N ASN A 10 6.48 -2.97 13.12
CA ASN A 10 5.73 -2.64 14.32
C ASN A 10 5.93 -3.71 15.40
N ASP A 11 5.21 -3.58 16.52
CA ASP A 11 5.34 -4.51 17.64
C ASP A 11 4.94 -5.94 17.27
N ALA A 12 4.10 -6.11 16.27
CA ALA A 12 3.71 -7.44 15.77
C ALA A 12 4.76 -8.04 14.84
N GLY A 13 5.83 -7.32 14.53
CA GLY A 13 6.89 -7.80 13.64
C GLY A 13 6.56 -7.72 12.17
N ILE A 14 5.62 -6.87 11.79
CA ILE A 14 5.14 -6.69 10.42
C ILE A 14 5.57 -5.31 9.93
N GLY A 15 6.09 -5.23 8.71
CA GLY A 15 6.45 -3.93 8.17
C GLY A 15 7.05 -3.94 6.79
N LEU A 16 7.85 -2.92 6.51
CA LEU A 16 8.43 -2.66 5.21
C LEU A 16 9.96 -2.68 5.26
N LYS A 17 10.55 -3.39 4.33
CA LYS A 17 12.00 -3.38 4.14
C LYS A 17 12.39 -2.15 3.30
N SER A 18 11.78 -2.00 2.14
CA SER A 18 12.07 -0.93 1.22
C SER A 18 10.92 -0.71 0.25
N VAL A 19 10.88 0.48 -0.36
CA VAL A 19 9.93 0.79 -1.42
C VAL A 19 10.71 1.45 -2.55
N ILE A 20 10.51 0.96 -3.76
CA ILE A 20 11.19 1.45 -4.95
C ILE A 20 10.14 2.05 -5.89
N ARG A 21 10.34 3.32 -6.21
CA ARG A 21 9.50 4.00 -7.19
C ARG A 21 10.25 4.13 -8.50
N SER A 22 9.72 3.52 -9.53
CA SER A 22 10.20 3.69 -10.91
C SER A 22 9.17 4.54 -11.67
N PRO A 23 9.42 4.90 -12.95
CA PRO A 23 8.44 5.69 -13.70
C PRO A 23 7.07 5.05 -13.86
N TYR A 24 7.00 3.72 -13.84
CA TYR A 24 5.74 3.02 -14.14
C TYR A 24 5.22 2.19 -12.98
N GLU A 25 6.03 1.94 -11.97
CA GLU A 25 5.72 0.92 -10.98
C GLU A 25 6.23 1.31 -9.60
N LEU A 26 5.44 0.92 -8.60
CA LEU A 26 5.84 1.00 -7.21
C LEU A 26 6.10 -0.43 -6.73
N THR A 27 7.31 -0.71 -6.28
CA THR A 27 7.70 -2.02 -5.76
C THR A 27 7.83 -1.92 -4.25
N VAL A 28 7.02 -2.70 -3.54
CA VAL A 28 6.96 -2.66 -2.09
C VAL A 28 7.48 -3.98 -1.53
N ASN A 29 8.59 -3.92 -0.82
CA ASN A 29 9.22 -5.10 -0.21
C ASN A 29 8.85 -5.17 1.25
N GLU A 30 8.20 -6.27 1.63
CA GLU A 30 7.73 -6.54 2.99
C GLU A 30 8.86 -7.02 3.88
N LEU A 31 8.72 -6.80 5.18
CA LEU A 31 9.65 -7.28 6.18
C LEU A 31 8.85 -7.91 7.33
N TYR A 32 9.16 -9.15 7.63
CA TYR A 32 8.52 -9.87 8.75
C TYR A 32 9.59 -10.40 9.68
N LYS A 33 9.42 -10.13 10.96
CA LYS A 33 10.27 -10.74 11.98
C LYS A 33 9.85 -12.16 12.21
N GLU A 34 10.81 -13.00 12.62
CA GLU A 34 10.55 -14.39 12.91
C GLU A 34 9.40 -14.53 13.93
N GLY A 35 8.46 -15.43 13.61
CA GLY A 35 7.31 -15.67 14.47
C GLY A 35 6.13 -14.74 14.24
N SER A 36 6.27 -13.74 13.36
CA SER A 36 5.15 -12.85 13.04
C SER A 36 4.22 -13.50 12.02
N ASN A 37 2.97 -13.01 11.98
CA ASN A 37 1.99 -13.47 11.01
C ASN A 37 2.21 -12.73 9.67
N SER A 38 2.66 -13.47 8.66
CA SER A 38 2.93 -12.91 7.34
C SER A 38 1.77 -13.08 6.36
N ASP A 39 0.62 -13.58 6.82
CA ASP A 39 -0.55 -13.80 5.96
C ASP A 39 -1.36 -12.50 5.83
N CYS A 40 -0.78 -11.55 5.11
CA CYS A 40 -1.36 -10.22 4.93
C CYS A 40 -1.59 -9.91 3.46
N PHE A 41 -2.65 -9.15 3.21
CA PHE A 41 -2.92 -8.55 1.91
C PHE A 41 -2.51 -7.08 1.95
N MET A 42 -1.83 -6.61 0.91
CA MET A 42 -1.35 -5.24 0.86
C MET A 42 -2.23 -4.37 -0.03
N VAL A 43 -2.60 -3.19 0.48
CA VAL A 43 -3.31 -2.17 -0.27
C VAL A 43 -2.46 -0.91 -0.27
N ALA A 44 -2.31 -0.28 -1.43
CA ALA A 44 -1.61 1.00 -1.55
C ALA A 44 -2.56 2.05 -2.09
N LEU A 45 -2.61 3.22 -1.45
CA LEU A 45 -3.42 4.34 -1.90
C LEU A 45 -2.53 5.46 -2.41
N ASP A 46 -2.95 6.10 -3.50
CA ASP A 46 -2.26 7.27 -4.03
C ASP A 46 -2.55 8.52 -3.18
N ALA A 47 -2.02 9.68 -3.58
CA ALA A 47 -2.19 10.93 -2.83
C ALA A 47 -3.65 11.39 -2.75
N ASN A 48 -4.50 10.91 -3.64
CA ASN A 48 -5.92 11.24 -3.66
C ASN A 48 -6.78 10.23 -2.91
N GLY A 49 -6.16 9.21 -2.29
CA GLY A 49 -6.87 8.17 -1.55
C GLY A 49 -7.44 7.08 -2.42
N ASN A 50 -7.03 6.99 -3.69
CA ASN A 50 -7.49 5.96 -4.61
C ASN A 50 -6.52 4.79 -4.62
N THR A 51 -7.07 3.58 -4.70
CA THR A 51 -6.27 2.36 -4.70
C THR A 51 -5.43 2.25 -5.97
N LEU A 52 -4.13 2.00 -5.79
CA LEU A 52 -3.25 1.72 -6.92
C LEU A 52 -3.54 0.31 -7.44
N PRO A 53 -3.57 0.14 -8.77
CA PRO A 53 -3.78 -1.19 -9.36
C PRO A 53 -2.65 -2.14 -8.98
N TYR A 54 -3.04 -3.31 -8.51
CA TYR A 54 -2.11 -4.35 -8.10
C TYR A 54 -1.69 -5.16 -9.33
N ASN A 55 -0.39 -5.22 -9.62
CA ASN A 55 0.12 -5.96 -10.77
C ASN A 55 0.43 -7.41 -10.42
N GLU A 56 1.34 -7.60 -9.46
CA GLU A 56 1.76 -8.95 -9.10
C GLU A 56 2.47 -8.97 -7.75
N SER A 57 2.59 -10.16 -7.19
CA SER A 57 3.44 -10.36 -6.02
C SER A 57 4.29 -11.62 -6.21
N THR A 58 5.50 -11.59 -5.67
CA THR A 58 6.42 -12.72 -5.67
C THR A 58 7.11 -12.74 -4.32
N GLY A 59 6.80 -13.75 -3.50
CA GLY A 59 7.32 -13.80 -2.15
C GLY A 59 6.87 -12.59 -1.35
N ASN A 60 7.83 -11.82 -0.83
CA ASN A 60 7.53 -10.62 -0.04
C ASN A 60 7.62 -9.33 -0.86
N CYS A 61 7.56 -9.43 -2.18
CA CYS A 61 7.65 -8.30 -3.10
C CYS A 61 6.30 -8.09 -3.78
N ASN A 62 5.78 -6.86 -3.69
CA ASN A 62 4.49 -6.49 -4.29
C ASN A 62 4.69 -5.35 -5.27
N ASN A 63 4.08 -5.45 -6.45
CA ASN A 63 4.18 -4.43 -7.48
C ASN A 63 2.83 -3.81 -7.76
N PHE A 64 2.80 -2.48 -7.82
CA PHE A 64 1.61 -1.70 -8.12
C PHE A 64 1.87 -0.81 -9.33
N ALA A 65 0.88 -0.68 -10.22
CA ALA A 65 0.98 0.22 -11.36
C ALA A 65 0.76 1.66 -10.89
N ILE A 66 1.59 2.58 -11.38
CA ILE A 66 1.46 3.99 -11.05
C ILE A 66 0.53 4.70 -12.03
N GLN A 67 0.70 4.41 -13.32
CA GLN A 67 -0.06 5.07 -14.38
C GLN A 67 0.06 6.60 -14.27
N ASP A 68 -1.05 7.32 -14.33
CA ASP A 68 -1.10 8.78 -14.22
C ASP A 68 -1.48 9.25 -12.80
N ARG A 69 -1.28 8.38 -11.81
CA ARG A 69 -1.65 8.68 -10.42
C ARG A 69 -0.64 9.61 -9.76
N ASP A 70 -1.14 10.42 -8.83
CA ASP A 70 -0.29 11.25 -7.99
C ASP A 70 0.23 10.38 -6.83
N ILE A 71 1.51 10.07 -6.88
CA ILE A 71 2.16 9.27 -5.84
C ILE A 71 3.18 10.07 -5.02
N SER A 72 3.01 11.39 -4.95
CA SER A 72 3.83 12.20 -4.04
C SER A 72 3.68 11.73 -2.60
N THR A 73 2.51 11.21 -2.27
CA THR A 73 2.23 10.56 -0.99
C THR A 73 1.54 9.22 -1.28
N VAL A 74 2.02 8.16 -0.64
CA VAL A 74 1.43 6.83 -0.76
C VAL A 74 1.20 6.27 0.64
N ASP A 75 -0.02 5.77 0.87
CA ASP A 75 -0.34 5.05 2.11
C ASP A 75 -0.32 3.56 1.83
N ILE A 76 0.46 2.82 2.61
CA ILE A 76 0.55 1.36 2.51
C ILE A 76 -0.14 0.75 3.71
N TYR A 77 -1.04 -0.20 3.45
CA TYR A 77 -1.77 -0.92 4.50
C TYR A 77 -1.57 -2.42 4.34
N PHE A 78 -1.27 -3.09 5.43
CA PHE A 78 -1.25 -4.55 5.50
C PHE A 78 -2.50 -4.97 6.27
N LEU A 79 -3.31 -5.84 5.66
CA LEU A 79 -4.56 -6.30 6.25
C LEU A 79 -4.50 -7.81 6.38
N ASP A 80 -5.17 -8.35 7.40
CA ASP A 80 -5.31 -9.79 7.51
C ASP A 80 -5.95 -10.32 6.22
N TYR A 81 -5.34 -11.33 5.61
CA TYR A 81 -5.76 -11.81 4.29
C TYR A 81 -7.22 -12.26 4.27
N LEU A 82 -7.61 -13.09 5.24
CA LEU A 82 -8.97 -13.61 5.28
C LEU A 82 -9.98 -12.50 5.57
N GLN A 83 -9.67 -11.62 6.50
CA GLN A 83 -10.55 -10.49 6.80
C GLN A 83 -10.73 -9.61 5.57
N TYR A 84 -9.65 -9.33 4.85
CA TYR A 84 -9.74 -8.49 3.66
C TYR A 84 -10.64 -9.13 2.61
N MET A 85 -10.43 -10.41 2.31
CA MET A 85 -11.19 -11.12 1.28
C MET A 85 -12.67 -11.28 1.66
N ASP A 86 -12.96 -11.58 2.93
CA ASP A 86 -14.31 -11.88 3.38
C ASP A 86 -15.13 -10.65 3.77
N GLU A 87 -14.48 -9.61 4.31
CA GLU A 87 -15.20 -8.49 4.92
C GLU A 87 -14.91 -7.12 4.32
N LEU A 88 -13.69 -6.86 3.86
CA LEU A 88 -13.29 -5.50 3.46
C LEU A 88 -13.37 -5.24 1.97
N LYS A 89 -12.89 -6.17 1.19
CA LYS A 89 -12.74 -6.02 -0.27
C LYS A 89 -14.02 -5.56 -0.96
N GLY A 90 -15.17 -6.11 -0.58
CA GLY A 90 -16.45 -5.78 -1.18
C GLY A 90 -16.97 -4.39 -0.84
N GLN A 91 -16.36 -3.71 0.11
CA GLN A 91 -16.79 -2.36 0.51
C GLN A 91 -16.13 -1.25 -0.29
N GLN A 92 -15.15 -1.58 -1.15
CA GLN A 92 -14.51 -0.59 -2.00
C GLN A 92 -15.37 -0.33 -3.24
N ASN A 93 -15.64 0.96 -3.51
CA ASN A 93 -16.33 1.36 -4.73
C ASN A 93 -15.29 1.62 -5.82
N PHE A 94 -15.23 0.74 -6.82
CA PHE A 94 -14.32 0.87 -7.97
C PHE A 94 -14.94 1.63 -9.13
N ASN A 95 -16.26 1.80 -9.15
CA ASN A 95 -16.99 2.44 -10.25
C ASN A 95 -17.28 3.89 -9.91
N ASN A 96 -16.56 4.81 -10.57
CA ASN A 96 -16.73 6.26 -10.37
C ASN A 96 -16.72 6.65 -8.89
N PRO A 97 -15.66 6.30 -8.14
CA PRO A 97 -15.61 6.61 -6.71
C PRO A 97 -15.62 8.12 -6.48
N THR A 98 -16.42 8.57 -5.53
CA THR A 98 -16.44 9.95 -5.10
C THR A 98 -15.32 10.18 -4.09
N LYS A 99 -15.05 11.46 -3.81
CA LYS A 99 -14.09 11.83 -2.76
C LYS A 99 -14.52 11.25 -1.41
N GLU A 100 -15.83 11.25 -1.14
CA GLU A 100 -16.39 10.67 0.08
C GLU A 100 -16.15 9.17 0.14
N ASP A 101 -16.30 8.47 -0.99
CA ASP A 101 -16.02 7.02 -1.07
C ASP A 101 -14.56 6.74 -0.73
N GLY A 102 -13.64 7.55 -1.24
CA GLY A 102 -12.22 7.43 -0.95
C GLY A 102 -11.90 7.62 0.52
N GLN A 103 -12.55 8.61 1.15
CA GLN A 103 -12.34 8.89 2.57
C GLN A 103 -12.87 7.74 3.45
N LYS A 104 -14.02 7.19 3.10
CA LYS A 104 -14.59 6.05 3.82
C LYS A 104 -13.71 4.81 3.68
N TRP A 105 -13.22 4.57 2.48
CA TRP A 105 -12.33 3.44 2.21
C TRP A 105 -11.04 3.56 3.01
N LYS A 106 -10.42 4.72 2.98
CA LYS A 106 -9.19 4.97 3.73
C LYS A 106 -9.39 4.76 5.23
N LYS A 107 -10.49 5.27 5.77
CA LYS A 107 -10.82 5.10 7.18
C LYS A 107 -10.99 3.63 7.54
N LEU A 108 -11.69 2.88 6.69
CA LEU A 108 -11.90 1.45 6.89
C LEU A 108 -10.57 0.69 6.92
N LEU A 109 -9.66 1.02 6.02
CA LEU A 109 -8.33 0.42 6.00
C LEU A 109 -7.55 0.75 7.26
N GLU A 110 -7.58 2.01 7.70
CA GLU A 110 -6.87 2.45 8.90
C GLU A 110 -7.37 1.75 10.16
N GLU A 111 -8.68 1.53 10.25
CA GLU A 111 -9.28 0.87 11.40
C GLU A 111 -8.93 -0.62 11.50
N ASN A 112 -8.61 -1.25 10.37
CA ASN A 112 -8.39 -2.70 10.32
C ASN A 112 -6.95 -3.10 10.02
N ALA A 113 -6.08 -2.16 9.72
CA ALA A 113 -4.71 -2.47 9.29
C ALA A 113 -3.88 -3.11 10.39
N LYS A 114 -3.11 -4.13 10.01
CA LYS A 114 -2.08 -4.72 10.86
C LYS A 114 -0.80 -3.89 10.84
N TYR A 115 -0.61 -3.13 9.77
CA TYR A 115 0.50 -2.19 9.60
C TYR A 115 0.07 -1.09 8.64
N HIS A 116 0.46 0.14 8.94
CA HIS A 116 0.18 1.29 8.08
C HIS A 116 1.41 2.20 8.05
N LYS A 117 1.77 2.63 6.87
CA LYS A 117 2.87 3.59 6.69
C LYS A 117 2.50 4.57 5.59
N THR A 118 2.70 5.86 5.88
CA THR A 118 2.58 6.92 4.89
C THR A 118 3.97 7.23 4.36
N LEU A 119 4.13 7.18 3.04
CA LEU A 119 5.40 7.43 2.37
C LEU A 119 5.31 8.72 1.57
N HIS A 120 6.42 9.45 1.53
CA HIS A 120 6.53 10.69 0.75
C HIS A 120 7.63 10.51 -0.28
N PHE A 121 7.30 10.79 -1.54
CA PHE A 121 8.26 10.75 -2.62
C PHE A 121 8.50 12.17 -3.13
N ASP A 122 9.70 12.39 -3.65
CA ASP A 122 10.06 13.68 -4.23
C ASP A 122 9.21 13.89 -5.50
N SER A 123 8.35 14.94 -5.47
CA SER A 123 7.46 15.22 -6.60
C SER A 123 8.23 15.60 -7.87
N ASP A 124 9.43 16.14 -7.73
CA ASP A 124 10.27 16.47 -8.88
C ASP A 124 10.76 15.20 -9.55
N ASN A 125 11.09 14.17 -8.77
CA ASN A 125 11.46 12.88 -9.32
C ASN A 125 10.27 12.23 -10.02
N ALA A 126 9.05 12.53 -9.58
CA ALA A 126 7.84 11.99 -10.19
C ALA A 126 7.67 12.49 -11.62
N LYS A 127 8.20 13.65 -11.95
CA LYS A 127 8.06 14.26 -13.26
C LYS A 127 9.11 13.81 -14.26
N ASN A 128 10.16 13.19 -13.79
CA ASN A 128 11.30 12.85 -14.63
C ASN A 128 11.28 11.38 -15.06
#